data_e29e17ca4f6275daac4c83043d947061
#
_entry.id   e29e17ca4f6275daac4c83043d947061
#
_cell.length_a   1.000
_cell.length_b   1.000
_cell.length_c   1.000
_cell.angle_alpha   90.00
_cell.angle_beta   90.00
_cell.angle_gamma   90.00
#
_symmetry.space_group_name_H-M   'P 1'
#
loop_
_entity.id
_entity.type
_entity.pdbx_description
1 polymer ?
#
loop_
_entity_poly.entity_id
_entity_poly.type
_entity_poly.pdbx_seq_one_letter_code
_entity_poly.pdbx_strand_id
1 'polypeptide(L)'
;MKKITKGFITLGIIIAVQLSCLGQDFSYKDTLNSAINNSFDLKMSETDIGISRAQLKAVRADWYPTLSMQFNTEYNKDLTDGKGTYAYAGNTMITPFTQYRDMLYLTLSYNLLDYGIQGKKVHIAKQELAQKEISYKLQLKELKLKVLELYTKAQQNNNSLNVKTEVLNLYENMFKNKERMFKAGMNSKLTVMDEAVKIAKTKNEIENSKIELKNTLEDLAYYTKQDYNLNGLNFRNIDDTDGADDYIVEISSNNVIKSEVKKNQFDFTFDPYLTDESRYYDLEIDKKKSELSILKRQLFPSFRFYTGYSLYGQNPNNYYSSVQNIGQRSLVIGVSSQYVFFDGFKNRANREKTKLEIQKLQLEKEKKLSELESKYKKSFKTYESYNEELTTNKDLLATVKEKLDAVNRLNSNKLIEQNELLSTKAELLNQEYELEQNIINITSNLEEMKIMSGADEL
;
A
#
# COMPACT_ATOMS: atom_id res chain seq x y z
N MET A 1 -16.60 57.67 8.78
CA MET A 1 -17.89 57.01 8.57
C MET A 1 -17.68 55.49 8.61
N LYS A 2 -18.05 54.93 9.71
CA LYS A 2 -17.94 53.51 10.08
C LYS A 2 -19.31 52.86 9.93
N LYS A 3 -19.26 51.53 9.75
CA LYS A 3 -20.36 50.56 9.84
C LYS A 3 -21.23 50.45 8.60
N ILE A 4 -21.07 49.27 7.92
CA ILE A 4 -22.10 48.27 7.59
C ILE A 4 -21.38 47.18 6.77
N THR A 5 -20.95 46.11 7.40
CA THR A 5 -20.68 44.78 6.76
C THR A 5 -20.48 43.75 7.89
N LYS A 6 -21.55 43.44 8.58
CA LYS A 6 -21.68 42.22 9.37
C LYS A 6 -23.13 41.75 9.22
N GLY A 7 -23.41 40.81 8.38
CA GLY A 7 -24.79 40.30 8.24
C GLY A 7 -25.07 39.35 7.10
N PHE A 8 -24.08 38.60 6.56
CA PHE A 8 -24.36 37.63 5.46
C PHE A 8 -23.55 36.33 5.56
N ILE A 9 -23.15 35.88 6.74
CA ILE A 9 -22.38 34.62 6.91
C ILE A 9 -23.15 33.56 7.74
N THR A 10 -24.38 33.80 8.13
CA THR A 10 -25.10 32.85 9.01
C THR A 10 -26.33 32.17 8.36
N LEU A 11 -26.51 32.22 7.03
CA LEU A 11 -27.62 31.55 6.35
C LEU A 11 -27.20 30.43 5.39
N GLY A 12 -25.92 30.07 5.33
CA GLY A 12 -25.38 29.02 4.42
C GLY A 12 -25.15 27.64 5.05
N ILE A 13 -25.41 27.44 6.35
CA ILE A 13 -25.03 26.19 7.08
C ILE A 13 -26.24 25.31 7.44
N ILE A 14 -27.48 25.71 7.16
CA ILE A 14 -28.67 24.92 7.60
C ILE A 14 -29.34 24.12 6.44
N ILE A 15 -28.84 24.12 5.23
CA ILE A 15 -29.44 23.33 4.12
C ILE A 15 -28.68 22.02 3.80
N ALA A 16 -27.65 21.67 4.56
CA ALA A 16 -26.85 20.44 4.29
C ALA A 16 -27.24 19.24 5.21
N VAL A 17 -28.35 19.25 5.92
CA VAL A 17 -28.68 18.18 6.90
C VAL A 17 -30.01 17.46 6.59
N GLN A 18 -30.64 17.64 5.44
CA GLN A 18 -31.89 16.93 5.12
C GLN A 18 -31.86 16.23 3.75
N LEU A 19 -30.81 15.48 3.45
CA LEU A 19 -30.80 14.51 2.32
C LEU A 19 -30.18 13.17 2.73
N SER A 20 -30.62 12.59 3.85
CA SER A 20 -30.13 11.30 4.32
C SER A 20 -31.24 10.27 4.50
N CYS A 21 -32.07 10.09 3.47
CA CYS A 21 -33.05 8.98 3.41
C CYS A 21 -33.25 8.41 2.00
N LEU A 22 -32.26 8.59 1.11
CA LEU A 22 -32.12 7.78 -0.09
C LEU A 22 -31.03 6.76 0.21
N GLY A 23 -31.29 5.48 -0.04
CA GLY A 23 -30.31 4.41 0.13
C GLY A 23 -28.97 4.85 -0.47
N GLN A 24 -27.92 4.72 0.31
CA GLN A 24 -26.58 5.15 -0.12
C GLN A 24 -26.06 4.09 -1.08
N ASP A 25 -26.07 4.40 -2.36
CA ASP A 25 -25.49 3.54 -3.39
C ASP A 25 -23.96 3.61 -3.31
N PHE A 26 -23.33 2.47 -3.04
CA PHE A 26 -21.89 2.35 -2.97
C PHE A 26 -21.35 1.74 -4.26
N SER A 27 -20.55 2.52 -5.00
CA SER A 27 -19.77 2.04 -6.14
C SER A 27 -18.37 1.61 -5.66
N TYR A 28 -17.84 0.52 -6.22
CA TYR A 28 -16.45 0.09 -5.99
C TYR A 28 -15.46 1.20 -6.33
N LYS A 29 -15.66 1.87 -7.48
CA LYS A 29 -14.79 2.95 -7.95
C LYS A 29 -14.72 4.14 -6.98
N ASP A 30 -15.87 4.57 -6.44
CA ASP A 30 -15.92 5.69 -5.48
C ASP A 30 -15.28 5.30 -4.15
N THR A 31 -15.51 4.08 -3.70
CA THR A 31 -14.90 3.50 -2.51
C THR A 31 -13.38 3.43 -2.65
N LEU A 32 -12.90 2.95 -3.80
CA LEU A 32 -11.47 2.88 -4.12
C LEU A 32 -10.83 4.26 -4.16
N ASN A 33 -11.44 5.23 -4.86
CA ASN A 33 -10.95 6.60 -4.92
C ASN A 33 -10.86 7.25 -3.53
N SER A 34 -11.88 7.02 -2.69
CA SER A 34 -11.88 7.49 -1.31
C SER A 34 -10.75 6.86 -0.49
N ALA A 35 -10.50 5.56 -0.67
CA ALA A 35 -9.41 4.86 0.00
C ALA A 35 -8.03 5.38 -0.45
N ILE A 36 -7.84 5.61 -1.75
CA ILE A 36 -6.58 6.16 -2.30
C ILE A 36 -6.31 7.54 -1.71
N ASN A 37 -7.29 8.44 -1.71
CA ASN A 37 -7.14 9.81 -1.22
C ASN A 37 -6.87 9.87 0.30
N ASN A 38 -7.39 8.92 1.06
CA ASN A 38 -7.32 8.91 2.52
C ASN A 38 -6.24 7.99 3.09
N SER A 39 -5.62 7.14 2.28
CA SER A 39 -4.59 6.20 2.74
C SER A 39 -3.39 6.91 3.35
N PHE A 40 -3.08 6.58 4.61
CA PHE A 40 -1.85 7.04 5.27
C PHE A 40 -0.61 6.37 4.68
N ASP A 41 -0.70 5.11 4.28
CA ASP A 41 0.44 4.36 3.73
C ASP A 41 0.89 4.97 2.39
N LEU A 42 -0.05 5.37 1.52
CA LEU A 42 0.29 6.08 0.28
C LEU A 42 0.90 7.46 0.56
N LYS A 43 0.37 8.22 1.52
CA LYS A 43 0.93 9.52 1.91
C LYS A 43 2.33 9.39 2.52
N MET A 44 2.57 8.34 3.32
CA MET A 44 3.92 8.02 3.82
C MET A 44 4.87 7.67 2.68
N SER A 45 4.44 6.85 1.74
CA SER A 45 5.25 6.48 0.58
C SER A 45 5.54 7.66 -0.34
N GLU A 46 4.60 8.58 -0.54
CA GLU A 46 4.82 9.85 -1.26
C GLU A 46 5.86 10.72 -0.53
N THR A 47 5.79 10.77 0.80
CA THR A 47 6.79 11.47 1.63
C THR A 47 8.16 10.82 1.48
N ASP A 48 8.24 9.50 1.42
CA ASP A 48 9.48 8.74 1.17
C ASP A 48 10.12 9.09 -0.17
N ILE A 49 9.31 9.28 -1.23
CA ILE A 49 9.78 9.78 -2.53
C ILE A 49 10.39 11.18 -2.36
N GLY A 50 9.73 12.05 -1.60
CA GLY A 50 10.25 13.38 -1.27
C GLY A 50 11.60 13.33 -0.55
N ILE A 51 11.74 12.46 0.44
CA ILE A 51 12.99 12.21 1.19
C ILE A 51 14.08 11.72 0.24
N SER A 52 13.79 10.73 -0.59
CA SER A 52 14.77 10.18 -1.54
C SER A 52 15.21 11.21 -2.59
N ARG A 53 14.27 12.08 -3.03
CA ARG A 53 14.59 13.21 -3.92
C ARG A 53 15.52 14.24 -3.26
N ALA A 54 15.31 14.53 -1.97
CA ALA A 54 16.20 15.39 -1.19
C ALA A 54 17.56 14.72 -1.00
N GLN A 55 17.63 13.43 -0.74
CA GLN A 55 18.87 12.65 -0.64
C GLN A 55 19.66 12.68 -1.94
N LEU A 56 19.00 12.53 -3.10
CA LEU A 56 19.65 12.67 -4.40
C LEU A 56 20.29 14.07 -4.60
N LYS A 57 19.61 15.13 -4.14
CA LYS A 57 20.17 16.49 -4.17
C LYS A 57 21.38 16.59 -3.25
N ALA A 58 21.32 16.01 -2.05
CA ALA A 58 22.44 16.01 -1.10
C ALA A 58 23.67 15.27 -1.68
N VAL A 59 23.45 14.08 -2.27
CA VAL A 59 24.55 13.33 -2.92
C VAL A 59 25.14 14.08 -4.12
N ARG A 60 24.31 14.81 -4.88
CA ARG A 60 24.83 15.69 -5.96
C ARG A 60 25.63 16.86 -5.44
N ALA A 61 25.34 17.35 -4.24
CA ALA A 61 26.08 18.46 -3.63
C ALA A 61 27.55 18.12 -3.36
N ASP A 62 27.90 16.83 -3.23
CA ASP A 62 29.29 16.36 -3.08
C ASP A 62 30.18 16.69 -4.31
N TRP A 63 29.60 17.12 -5.44
CA TRP A 63 30.34 17.64 -6.60
C TRP A 63 30.89 19.05 -6.38
N TYR A 64 30.42 19.75 -5.34
CA TYR A 64 30.85 21.12 -5.05
C TYR A 64 31.92 21.14 -3.94
N PRO A 65 32.79 22.15 -3.92
CA PRO A 65 33.70 22.31 -2.79
C PRO A 65 32.95 22.64 -1.50
N THR A 66 33.50 22.14 -0.40
CA THR A 66 33.02 22.51 0.93
C THR A 66 33.83 23.68 1.48
N LEU A 67 33.13 24.69 1.98
CA LEU A 67 33.72 25.83 2.69
C LEU A 67 33.28 25.74 4.15
N SER A 68 34.23 25.70 5.07
CA SER A 68 33.99 25.65 6.50
C SER A 68 34.76 26.72 7.24
N MET A 69 34.19 27.25 8.30
CA MET A 69 34.81 28.13 9.24
C MET A 69 34.80 27.49 10.62
N GLN A 70 35.93 27.47 11.28
CA GLN A 70 36.11 26.92 12.58
C GLN A 70 36.84 27.89 13.48
N PHE A 71 36.31 28.15 14.65
CA PHE A 71 37.02 28.93 15.68
C PHE A 71 37.38 27.99 16.81
N ASN A 72 38.66 27.92 17.17
CA ASN A 72 39.18 27.15 18.29
C ASN A 72 39.84 28.11 19.27
N THR A 73 39.48 27.92 20.54
CA THR A 73 40.19 28.57 21.66
C THR A 73 40.68 27.48 22.57
N GLU A 74 41.92 27.49 22.91
CA GLU A 74 42.54 26.48 23.76
C GLU A 74 43.51 27.11 24.79
N TYR A 75 43.51 26.53 25.99
CA TYR A 75 44.54 26.79 26.99
C TYR A 75 45.44 25.56 27.08
N ASN A 76 46.69 25.74 26.71
CA ASN A 76 47.70 24.69 26.75
C ASN A 76 48.61 24.93 27.94
N LYS A 77 48.59 24.01 28.91
CA LYS A 77 49.45 24.05 30.07
C LYS A 77 50.44 22.88 30.01
N ASP A 78 51.71 23.22 29.94
CA ASP A 78 52.74 22.21 30.11
C ASP A 78 52.81 21.77 31.59
N LEU A 79 52.61 20.49 31.84
CA LEU A 79 52.66 19.91 33.20
C LEU A 79 54.06 19.35 33.53
N THR A 80 55.00 19.45 32.59
CA THR A 80 56.38 19.04 32.82
C THR A 80 57.20 20.22 33.34
N ASP A 81 57.97 20.07 34.41
CA ASP A 81 58.81 21.10 35.01
C ASP A 81 60.03 21.46 34.12
N GLY A 82 60.10 21.02 32.89
CA GLY A 82 61.19 21.26 31.95
C GLY A 82 60.87 22.35 30.92
N LYS A 83 61.65 23.37 30.85
CA LYS A 83 61.68 24.24 29.66
C LYS A 83 62.11 23.41 28.45
N GLY A 84 61.17 23.07 27.57
CA GLY A 84 61.50 22.35 26.35
C GLY A 84 62.45 23.17 25.49
N THR A 85 63.66 22.70 25.46
CA THR A 85 64.70 23.31 24.61
C THR A 85 64.80 22.51 23.34
N TYR A 86 64.35 23.08 22.24
CA TYR A 86 64.58 22.51 20.90
C TYR A 86 65.76 23.19 20.26
N ALA A 87 66.80 22.43 19.92
CA ALA A 87 67.90 22.92 19.13
C ALA A 87 67.61 22.69 17.65
N TYR A 88 67.36 23.77 16.92
CA TYR A 88 67.27 23.76 15.45
C TYR A 88 68.37 24.63 14.87
N ALA A 89 69.22 24.04 14.01
CA ALA A 89 70.31 24.70 13.31
C ALA A 89 71.26 25.56 14.20
N GLY A 90 71.63 25.07 15.39
CA GLY A 90 72.58 25.76 16.26
C GLY A 90 71.96 26.86 17.14
N ASN A 91 70.73 27.19 17.02
CA ASN A 91 70.04 28.15 17.89
C ASN A 91 69.07 27.45 18.84
N THR A 92 69.13 27.78 20.12
CA THR A 92 68.23 27.28 21.15
C THR A 92 66.98 28.14 21.20
N MET A 93 65.86 27.63 20.72
CA MET A 93 64.54 28.31 20.88
C MET A 93 63.83 27.77 22.12
N ILE A 94 63.60 28.65 23.09
CA ILE A 94 62.77 28.35 24.26
C ILE A 94 61.37 28.79 23.90
N THR A 95 60.47 27.81 23.61
CA THR A 95 59.06 28.13 23.41
C THR A 95 58.32 27.92 24.70
N PRO A 96 57.61 28.92 25.24
CA PRO A 96 56.74 28.71 26.39
C PRO A 96 55.57 27.80 25.95
N PHE A 97 55.45 26.61 26.52
CA PHE A 97 54.40 25.66 26.19
C PHE A 97 53.05 26.00 26.84
N THR A 98 53.08 26.81 27.89
CA THR A 98 51.83 27.28 28.54
C THR A 98 51.37 28.55 27.88
N GLN A 99 50.21 28.47 27.20
CA GLN A 99 49.67 29.64 26.54
C GLN A 99 48.20 29.49 26.17
N TYR A 100 47.48 30.61 26.13
CA TYR A 100 46.21 30.74 25.45
C TYR A 100 46.46 30.87 23.95
N ARG A 101 45.69 30.11 23.18
CA ARG A 101 45.76 30.10 21.74
C ARG A 101 44.36 30.18 21.15
N ASP A 102 44.15 31.19 20.31
CA ASP A 102 42.90 31.40 19.60
C ASP A 102 43.15 31.32 18.10
N MET A 103 42.35 30.50 17.41
CA MET A 103 42.54 30.26 15.99
C MET A 103 41.21 30.27 15.24
N LEU A 104 41.11 31.05 14.19
CA LEU A 104 40.02 31.05 13.24
C LEU A 104 40.52 30.45 11.93
N TYR A 105 39.92 29.35 11.52
CA TYR A 105 40.22 28.66 10.27
C TYR A 105 39.07 28.82 9.28
N LEU A 106 39.39 29.25 8.07
CA LEU A 106 38.51 29.18 6.91
C LEU A 106 39.14 28.16 5.97
N THR A 107 38.43 27.06 5.74
CA THR A 107 38.96 25.95 4.93
C THR A 107 38.02 25.66 3.77
N LEU A 108 38.59 25.61 2.55
CA LEU A 108 37.89 25.09 1.37
C LEU A 108 38.52 23.76 0.97
N SER A 109 37.72 22.74 0.76
CA SER A 109 38.17 21.43 0.32
C SER A 109 37.36 20.94 -0.88
N TYR A 110 38.05 20.30 -1.83
CA TYR A 110 37.44 19.76 -3.04
C TYR A 110 38.09 18.45 -3.49
N ASN A 111 37.31 17.45 -3.81
CA ASN A 111 37.84 16.21 -4.36
C ASN A 111 38.13 16.37 -5.85
N LEU A 112 39.43 16.39 -6.21
CA LEU A 112 39.89 16.61 -7.59
C LEU A 112 39.65 15.37 -8.47
N LEU A 113 39.96 14.18 -7.92
CA LEU A 113 39.90 12.92 -8.66
C LEU A 113 39.44 11.81 -7.74
N ASP A 114 38.30 11.22 -8.08
CA ASP A 114 37.68 10.12 -7.37
C ASP A 114 37.41 8.89 -8.26
N TYR A 115 37.97 8.90 -9.48
CA TYR A 115 37.78 7.84 -10.49
C TYR A 115 36.29 7.53 -10.78
N GLY A 116 35.42 8.53 -10.64
CA GLY A 116 33.98 8.41 -10.89
C GLY A 116 33.20 7.69 -9.77
N ILE A 117 33.74 7.64 -8.55
CA ILE A 117 33.02 7.15 -7.37
C ILE A 117 31.79 8.02 -7.11
N GLN A 118 31.93 9.34 -7.18
CA GLN A 118 30.82 10.26 -6.98
C GLN A 118 29.72 10.08 -8.02
N GLY A 119 30.09 9.85 -9.30
CA GLY A 119 29.12 9.50 -10.35
C GLY A 119 28.33 8.23 -10.03
N LYS A 120 29.00 7.21 -9.47
CA LYS A 120 28.32 5.98 -9.02
C LYS A 120 27.43 6.19 -7.79
N LYS A 121 27.82 7.04 -6.85
CA LYS A 121 26.95 7.43 -5.72
C LYS A 121 25.69 8.14 -6.19
N VAL A 122 25.81 9.07 -7.14
CA VAL A 122 24.66 9.75 -7.75
C VAL A 122 23.78 8.74 -8.49
N HIS A 123 24.37 7.75 -9.16
CA HIS A 123 23.60 6.69 -9.82
C HIS A 123 22.82 5.85 -8.79
N ILE A 124 23.46 5.43 -7.70
CA ILE A 124 22.79 4.72 -6.59
C ILE A 124 21.60 5.53 -6.05
N ALA A 125 21.80 6.81 -5.76
CA ALA A 125 20.73 7.67 -5.26
C ALA A 125 19.58 7.87 -6.27
N LYS A 126 19.86 7.82 -7.58
CA LYS A 126 18.81 7.79 -8.61
C LYS A 126 18.02 6.47 -8.60
N GLN A 127 18.71 5.35 -8.45
CA GLN A 127 18.07 4.04 -8.36
C GLN A 127 17.20 3.93 -7.08
N GLU A 128 17.66 4.51 -5.97
CA GLU A 128 16.87 4.59 -4.73
C GLU A 128 15.60 5.42 -4.91
N LEU A 129 15.68 6.55 -5.61
CA LEU A 129 14.50 7.34 -5.94
C LEU A 129 13.51 6.53 -6.81
N ALA A 130 14.01 5.91 -7.88
CA ALA A 130 13.17 5.07 -8.75
C ALA A 130 12.55 3.88 -7.99
N GLN A 131 13.28 3.26 -7.05
CA GLN A 131 12.72 2.21 -6.19
C GLN A 131 11.59 2.73 -5.30
N LYS A 132 11.70 3.94 -4.74
CA LYS A 132 10.64 4.55 -3.93
C LYS A 132 9.40 4.84 -4.77
N GLU A 133 9.57 5.29 -6.03
CA GLU A 133 8.46 5.48 -6.97
C GLU A 133 7.76 4.15 -7.31
N ILE A 134 8.51 3.07 -7.51
CA ILE A 134 7.95 1.73 -7.70
C ILE A 134 7.28 1.21 -6.41
N SER A 135 7.89 1.43 -5.24
CA SER A 135 7.29 1.03 -3.96
C SER A 135 5.92 1.68 -3.74
N TYR A 136 5.75 2.94 -4.14
CA TYR A 136 4.46 3.62 -4.13
C TYR A 136 3.43 2.89 -5.00
N LYS A 137 3.80 2.49 -6.22
CA LYS A 137 2.92 1.72 -7.12
C LYS A 137 2.54 0.36 -6.54
N LEU A 138 3.51 -0.34 -5.94
CA LEU A 138 3.25 -1.62 -5.28
C LEU A 138 2.30 -1.48 -4.08
N GLN A 139 2.45 -0.43 -3.27
CA GLN A 139 1.54 -0.14 -2.17
C GLN A 139 0.14 0.25 -2.67
N LEU A 140 0.06 1.01 -3.77
CA LEU A 140 -1.22 1.33 -4.42
C LEU A 140 -1.92 0.05 -4.91
N LYS A 141 -1.18 -0.86 -5.54
CA LYS A 141 -1.68 -2.17 -5.99
C LYS A 141 -2.19 -3.01 -4.80
N GLU A 142 -1.45 -3.04 -3.71
CA GLU A 142 -1.87 -3.74 -2.48
C GLU A 142 -3.14 -3.14 -1.87
N LEU A 143 -3.24 -1.81 -1.83
CA LEU A 143 -4.44 -1.11 -1.38
C LEU A 143 -5.65 -1.42 -2.27
N LYS A 144 -5.48 -1.40 -3.60
CA LYS A 144 -6.55 -1.76 -4.56
C LYS A 144 -7.07 -3.18 -4.30
N LEU A 145 -6.16 -4.15 -4.14
CA LEU A 145 -6.52 -5.54 -3.83
C LEU A 145 -7.24 -5.67 -2.48
N LYS A 146 -6.80 -4.92 -1.47
CA LYS A 146 -7.43 -4.95 -0.14
C LYS A 146 -8.82 -4.34 -0.15
N VAL A 147 -9.00 -3.20 -0.83
CA VAL A 147 -10.32 -2.57 -0.98
C VAL A 147 -11.26 -3.47 -1.78
N LEU A 148 -10.77 -4.13 -2.84
CA LEU A 148 -11.55 -5.10 -3.62
C LEU A 148 -12.04 -6.26 -2.74
N GLU A 149 -11.15 -6.86 -1.95
CA GLU A 149 -11.50 -7.93 -1.00
C GLU A 149 -12.61 -7.50 -0.02
N LEU A 150 -12.43 -6.32 0.60
CA LEU A 150 -13.39 -5.81 1.59
C LEU A 150 -14.74 -5.45 0.95
N TYR A 151 -14.71 -4.81 -0.21
CA TYR A 151 -15.92 -4.46 -0.95
C TYR A 151 -16.72 -5.71 -1.35
N THR A 152 -16.03 -6.71 -1.90
CA THR A 152 -16.64 -8.00 -2.28
C THR A 152 -17.26 -8.71 -1.08
N LYS A 153 -16.55 -8.78 0.06
CA LYS A 153 -17.09 -9.36 1.30
C LYS A 153 -18.31 -8.60 1.82
N ALA A 154 -18.27 -7.26 1.77
CA ALA A 154 -19.41 -6.44 2.21
C ALA A 154 -20.63 -6.67 1.32
N GLN A 155 -20.46 -6.75 0.00
CA GLN A 155 -21.52 -7.05 -0.96
C GLN A 155 -22.09 -8.44 -0.72
N GLN A 156 -21.26 -9.47 -0.55
CA GLN A 156 -21.67 -10.85 -0.27
C GLN A 156 -22.48 -10.96 1.03
N ASN A 157 -21.98 -10.34 2.10
CA ASN A 157 -22.65 -10.38 3.41
C ASN A 157 -23.96 -9.60 3.39
N ASN A 158 -24.06 -8.49 2.67
CA ASN A 158 -25.29 -7.73 2.50
C ASN A 158 -26.34 -8.54 1.74
N ASN A 159 -25.96 -9.19 0.64
CA ASN A 159 -26.87 -10.07 -0.11
C ASN A 159 -27.32 -11.27 0.74
N SER A 160 -26.39 -11.89 1.49
CA SER A 160 -26.71 -12.96 2.42
C SER A 160 -27.75 -12.53 3.46
N LEU A 161 -27.57 -11.33 4.05
CA LEU A 161 -28.49 -10.78 5.05
C LEU A 161 -29.90 -10.58 4.47
N ASN A 162 -29.99 -9.99 3.26
CA ASN A 162 -31.25 -9.70 2.59
C ASN A 162 -32.02 -11.02 2.29
N VAL A 163 -31.36 -11.96 1.61
CA VAL A 163 -31.99 -13.23 1.21
C VAL A 163 -32.38 -14.06 2.42
N LYS A 164 -31.51 -14.21 3.43
CA LYS A 164 -31.82 -14.96 4.65
C LYS A 164 -32.96 -14.34 5.44
N THR A 165 -33.13 -13.03 5.40
CA THR A 165 -34.26 -12.34 6.03
C THR A 165 -35.58 -12.69 5.32
N GLU A 166 -35.59 -12.74 3.98
CA GLU A 166 -36.77 -13.18 3.22
C GLU A 166 -37.09 -14.64 3.44
N VAL A 167 -36.07 -15.51 3.42
CA VAL A 167 -36.24 -16.96 3.72
C VAL A 167 -36.76 -17.18 5.13
N LEU A 168 -36.30 -16.39 6.12
CA LEU A 168 -36.85 -16.45 7.49
C LEU A 168 -38.35 -16.17 7.52
N ASN A 169 -38.78 -15.13 6.80
CA ASN A 169 -40.21 -14.81 6.71
C ASN A 169 -41.05 -15.99 6.15
N LEU A 170 -40.51 -16.71 5.14
CA LEU A 170 -41.15 -17.89 4.59
C LEU A 170 -41.23 -19.03 5.62
N TYR A 171 -40.14 -19.31 6.36
CA TYR A 171 -40.10 -20.33 7.40
C TYR A 171 -41.04 -19.99 8.57
N GLU A 172 -41.16 -18.73 8.98
CA GLU A 172 -42.12 -18.31 10.00
C GLU A 172 -43.57 -18.53 9.54
N ASN A 173 -43.89 -18.31 8.26
CA ASN A 173 -45.20 -18.60 7.69
C ASN A 173 -45.46 -20.12 7.63
N MET A 174 -44.47 -20.93 7.25
CA MET A 174 -44.57 -22.39 7.27
C MET A 174 -44.82 -22.93 8.68
N PHE A 175 -44.08 -22.39 9.67
CA PHE A 175 -44.27 -22.75 11.07
C PHE A 175 -45.70 -22.47 11.55
N LYS A 176 -46.23 -21.25 11.28
CA LYS A 176 -47.62 -20.89 11.62
C LYS A 176 -48.65 -21.85 10.99
N ASN A 177 -48.42 -22.24 9.73
CA ASN A 177 -49.30 -23.19 9.06
C ASN A 177 -49.23 -24.59 9.71
N LYS A 178 -48.02 -25.11 9.96
CA LYS A 178 -47.84 -26.43 10.62
C LYS A 178 -48.34 -26.43 12.05
N GLU A 179 -48.23 -25.33 12.79
CA GLU A 179 -48.84 -25.21 14.14
C GLU A 179 -50.35 -25.27 14.08
N ARG A 180 -51.00 -24.61 13.09
CA ARG A 180 -52.48 -24.72 12.89
C ARG A 180 -52.90 -26.15 12.56
N MET A 181 -52.14 -26.84 11.68
CA MET A 181 -52.42 -28.23 11.32
C MET A 181 -52.23 -29.17 12.51
N PHE A 182 -51.24 -28.96 13.36
CA PHE A 182 -51.04 -29.69 14.59
C PHE A 182 -52.21 -29.48 15.57
N LYS A 183 -52.68 -28.25 15.77
CA LYS A 183 -53.90 -27.98 16.61
C LYS A 183 -55.15 -28.62 16.06
N ALA A 184 -55.27 -28.84 14.76
CA ALA A 184 -56.33 -29.54 14.12
C ALA A 184 -56.15 -31.07 14.12
N GLY A 185 -55.05 -31.58 14.71
CA GLY A 185 -54.81 -33.05 14.75
C GLY A 185 -54.31 -33.65 13.43
N MET A 186 -53.94 -32.77 12.44
CA MET A 186 -53.59 -33.20 11.08
C MET A 186 -52.06 -33.34 10.92
N ASN A 187 -51.27 -32.93 11.90
CA ASN A 187 -49.80 -32.97 11.81
C ASN A 187 -49.18 -33.41 13.15
N SER A 188 -47.91 -33.90 13.12
CA SER A 188 -47.19 -34.31 14.32
C SER A 188 -46.51 -33.14 15.01
N LYS A 189 -46.27 -33.24 16.31
CA LYS A 189 -45.46 -32.26 17.06
C LYS A 189 -44.01 -32.17 16.50
N LEU A 190 -43.49 -33.28 15.99
CA LEU A 190 -42.15 -33.37 15.44
C LEU A 190 -41.98 -32.42 14.26
N THR A 191 -42.92 -32.39 13.32
CA THR A 191 -42.86 -31.51 12.14
C THR A 191 -42.91 -30.01 12.47
N VAL A 192 -43.59 -29.64 13.57
CA VAL A 192 -43.58 -28.27 14.08
C VAL A 192 -42.21 -27.91 14.69
N MET A 193 -41.63 -28.87 15.45
CA MET A 193 -40.31 -28.69 16.04
C MET A 193 -39.21 -28.57 14.97
N ASP A 194 -39.30 -29.32 13.86
CA ASP A 194 -38.36 -29.23 12.74
C ASP A 194 -38.34 -27.82 12.12
N GLU A 195 -39.50 -27.19 11.95
CA GLU A 195 -39.56 -25.80 11.45
C GLU A 195 -39.04 -24.79 12.48
N ALA A 196 -39.27 -25.02 13.79
CA ALA A 196 -38.68 -24.17 14.82
C ALA A 196 -37.15 -24.23 14.82
N VAL A 197 -36.58 -25.42 14.56
CA VAL A 197 -35.11 -25.60 14.42
C VAL A 197 -34.57 -24.82 13.19
N LYS A 198 -35.28 -24.89 12.04
CA LYS A 198 -34.89 -24.13 10.84
C LYS A 198 -34.89 -22.62 11.11
N ILE A 199 -35.94 -22.08 11.72
CA ILE A 199 -36.06 -20.69 12.12
C ILE A 199 -34.89 -20.27 13.02
N ALA A 200 -34.58 -21.07 14.05
CA ALA A 200 -33.50 -20.79 14.97
C ALA A 200 -32.13 -20.77 14.26
N LYS A 201 -31.88 -21.72 13.36
CA LYS A 201 -30.64 -21.73 12.52
C LYS A 201 -30.55 -20.49 11.64
N THR A 202 -31.62 -20.17 10.90
CA THR A 202 -31.62 -19.01 10.01
C THR A 202 -31.43 -17.69 10.78
N LYS A 203 -32.03 -17.56 11.98
CA LYS A 203 -31.80 -16.40 12.85
C LYS A 203 -30.33 -16.27 13.26
N ASN A 204 -29.69 -17.37 13.64
CA ASN A 204 -28.25 -17.34 13.96
C ASN A 204 -27.41 -17.00 12.76
N GLU A 205 -27.74 -17.47 11.57
CA GLU A 205 -27.03 -17.14 10.34
C GLU A 205 -27.20 -15.66 9.96
N ILE A 206 -28.39 -15.08 10.17
CA ILE A 206 -28.64 -13.65 9.98
C ILE A 206 -27.78 -12.82 10.93
N GLU A 207 -27.73 -13.16 12.21
CA GLU A 207 -26.89 -12.43 13.17
C GLU A 207 -25.40 -12.56 12.85
N ASN A 208 -24.93 -13.74 12.42
CA ASN A 208 -23.55 -13.91 11.98
C ASN A 208 -23.23 -13.03 10.74
N SER A 209 -24.09 -13.08 9.70
CA SER A 209 -23.91 -12.25 8.49
C SER A 209 -23.93 -10.76 8.83
N LYS A 210 -24.75 -10.33 9.80
CA LYS A 210 -24.82 -8.94 10.26
C LYS A 210 -23.55 -8.51 11.00
N ILE A 211 -22.99 -9.39 11.85
CA ILE A 211 -21.73 -9.14 12.54
C ILE A 211 -20.58 -9.05 11.54
N GLU A 212 -20.51 -9.99 10.59
CA GLU A 212 -19.48 -9.99 9.55
C GLU A 212 -19.57 -8.76 8.65
N LEU A 213 -20.78 -8.36 8.24
CA LEU A 213 -21.00 -7.14 7.48
C LEU A 213 -20.50 -5.92 8.26
N LYS A 214 -20.88 -5.80 9.54
CA LYS A 214 -20.44 -4.70 10.39
C LYS A 214 -18.92 -4.62 10.50
N ASN A 215 -18.26 -5.75 10.76
CA ASN A 215 -16.80 -5.80 10.85
C ASN A 215 -16.14 -5.40 9.52
N THR A 216 -16.66 -5.90 8.40
CA THR A 216 -16.15 -5.57 7.07
C THR A 216 -16.34 -4.08 6.74
N LEU A 217 -17.47 -3.49 7.15
CA LEU A 217 -17.71 -2.05 6.98
C LEU A 217 -16.80 -1.20 7.87
N GLU A 218 -16.50 -1.63 9.09
CA GLU A 218 -15.54 -0.97 9.98
C GLU A 218 -14.12 -1.02 9.37
N ASP A 219 -13.72 -2.17 8.80
CA ASP A 219 -12.45 -2.29 8.07
C ASP A 219 -12.44 -1.37 6.84
N LEU A 220 -13.53 -1.32 6.08
CA LEU A 220 -13.64 -0.43 4.91
C LEU A 220 -13.60 1.04 5.31
N ALA A 221 -14.27 1.43 6.42
CA ALA A 221 -14.24 2.76 7.00
C ALA A 221 -12.83 3.19 7.41
N TYR A 222 -12.00 2.25 7.88
CA TYR A 222 -10.60 2.53 8.20
C TYR A 222 -9.82 3.05 6.97
N TYR A 223 -10.02 2.41 5.80
CA TYR A 223 -9.32 2.81 4.57
C TYR A 223 -9.93 4.05 3.91
N THR A 224 -11.26 4.16 3.89
CA THR A 224 -11.98 5.22 3.16
C THR A 224 -12.20 6.48 3.99
N LYS A 225 -12.14 6.37 5.32
CA LYS A 225 -12.52 7.43 6.28
C LYS A 225 -13.96 7.91 6.11
N GLN A 226 -14.82 7.00 5.65
CA GLN A 226 -16.27 7.23 5.52
C GLN A 226 -17.01 6.39 6.54
N ASP A 227 -18.10 6.93 7.09
CA ASP A 227 -18.98 6.18 7.96
C ASP A 227 -20.02 5.42 7.13
N TYR A 228 -20.12 4.12 7.35
CA TYR A 228 -21.07 3.24 6.68
C TYR A 228 -22.22 2.91 7.64
N ASN A 229 -23.44 3.23 7.23
CA ASN A 229 -24.64 2.90 8.02
C ASN A 229 -25.24 1.60 7.51
N LEU A 230 -25.52 0.65 8.43
CA LEU A 230 -26.08 -0.66 8.10
C LEU A 230 -27.48 -0.62 7.44
N ASN A 231 -28.22 0.48 7.62
CA ASN A 231 -29.58 0.61 7.10
C ASN A 231 -29.57 1.26 5.71
N GLY A 232 -30.03 0.54 4.70
CA GLY A 232 -30.18 1.04 3.34
C GLY A 232 -28.90 1.01 2.49
N LEU A 233 -27.99 0.07 2.80
CA LEU A 233 -26.81 -0.20 1.98
C LEU A 233 -27.24 -0.87 0.67
N ASN A 234 -26.86 -0.25 -0.44
CA ASN A 234 -26.97 -0.84 -1.77
C ASN A 234 -25.59 -0.85 -2.42
N PHE A 235 -25.02 -2.03 -2.62
CA PHE A 235 -23.74 -2.22 -3.29
C PHE A 235 -23.99 -2.42 -4.77
N ARG A 236 -23.38 -1.57 -5.61
CA ARG A 236 -23.39 -1.77 -7.06
C ARG A 236 -22.38 -2.85 -7.45
N ASN A 237 -22.64 -3.52 -8.56
CA ASN A 237 -21.68 -4.49 -9.09
C ASN A 237 -20.37 -3.78 -9.48
N ILE A 238 -19.25 -4.51 -9.37
CA ILE A 238 -17.90 -3.98 -9.63
C ILE A 238 -17.79 -3.45 -11.07
N ASP A 239 -18.50 -4.06 -12.01
CA ASP A 239 -18.49 -3.70 -13.44
C ASP A 239 -19.46 -2.57 -13.84
N ASP A 240 -20.24 -2.00 -12.91
CA ASP A 240 -21.11 -0.83 -13.18
C ASP A 240 -20.25 0.43 -13.40
N THR A 241 -19.46 0.43 -14.47
CA THR A 241 -18.83 1.64 -15.01
C THR A 241 -19.83 2.33 -15.91
N ASP A 242 -20.07 3.61 -15.68
CA ASP A 242 -20.87 4.49 -16.57
C ASP A 242 -20.31 4.44 -18.00
N GLY A 243 -20.75 3.49 -18.80
CA GLY A 243 -20.35 3.40 -20.20
C GLY A 243 -20.06 2.02 -20.79
N ALA A 244 -20.12 0.94 -20.02
CA ALA A 244 -19.95 -0.40 -20.60
C ALA A 244 -21.29 -1.13 -20.70
N ASP A 245 -21.91 -1.05 -21.85
CA ASP A 245 -23.16 -1.76 -22.23
C ASP A 245 -23.05 -3.30 -22.29
N ASP A 246 -22.04 -3.91 -21.67
CA ASP A 246 -21.71 -5.33 -21.91
C ASP A 246 -22.05 -6.30 -20.77
N TYR A 247 -22.47 -5.83 -19.55
CA TYR A 247 -22.82 -6.70 -18.43
C TYR A 247 -24.00 -6.16 -17.63
N ILE A 248 -25.18 -6.03 -18.25
CA ILE A 248 -26.42 -5.77 -17.50
C ILE A 248 -27.04 -7.11 -17.12
N VAL A 249 -26.87 -7.54 -15.88
CA VAL A 249 -27.81 -8.46 -15.24
C VAL A 249 -28.93 -7.60 -14.69
N GLU A 250 -29.88 -7.20 -15.53
CA GLU A 250 -31.17 -6.70 -15.07
C GLU A 250 -31.91 -7.87 -14.41
N ILE A 251 -31.85 -7.95 -13.10
CA ILE A 251 -32.83 -8.72 -12.30
C ILE A 251 -34.10 -7.86 -12.27
N SER A 252 -34.77 -7.80 -13.39
CA SER A 252 -36.13 -7.29 -13.45
C SER A 252 -37.07 -8.36 -12.89
N SER A 253 -37.89 -7.98 -11.94
CA SER A 253 -38.94 -8.79 -11.33
C SER A 253 -40.01 -9.33 -12.32
N ASN A 254 -39.82 -9.14 -13.61
CA ASN A 254 -40.67 -9.67 -14.68
C ASN A 254 -39.80 -10.24 -15.82
N ASN A 255 -39.63 -11.57 -15.77
CA ASN A 255 -39.35 -12.45 -16.92
C ASN A 255 -38.44 -11.90 -18.03
N VAL A 256 -37.21 -12.19 -17.96
CA VAL A 256 -36.24 -12.64 -18.99
C VAL A 256 -34.84 -12.28 -18.53
N ILE A 257 -34.10 -13.21 -18.01
CA ILE A 257 -32.64 -13.11 -17.86
C ILE A 257 -32.05 -13.21 -19.25
N LYS A 258 -31.82 -12.07 -19.92
CA LYS A 258 -30.92 -12.00 -21.08
C LYS A 258 -29.53 -11.61 -20.58
N SER A 259 -28.82 -12.54 -20.02
CA SER A 259 -27.38 -12.41 -19.81
C SER A 259 -26.67 -13.31 -20.81
N GLU A 260 -26.41 -12.82 -22.00
CA GLU A 260 -25.31 -13.33 -22.79
C GLU A 260 -24.03 -12.79 -22.19
N VAL A 261 -23.35 -13.61 -21.38
CA VAL A 261 -21.95 -13.40 -21.07
C VAL A 261 -21.22 -13.55 -22.42
N LYS A 262 -20.97 -12.41 -23.08
CA LYS A 262 -20.04 -12.42 -24.20
C LYS A 262 -18.76 -12.99 -23.66
N LYS A 263 -18.30 -14.07 -24.22
CA LYS A 263 -16.98 -14.67 -24.00
C LYS A 263 -15.95 -13.69 -24.54
N ASN A 264 -15.72 -12.60 -23.76
CA ASN A 264 -14.67 -11.65 -24.06
C ASN A 264 -13.37 -12.42 -23.91
N GLN A 265 -12.73 -12.63 -25.03
CA GLN A 265 -11.42 -13.19 -25.18
C GLN A 265 -10.49 -12.40 -24.26
N PHE A 266 -10.05 -13.03 -23.14
CA PHE A 266 -9.07 -12.45 -22.25
C PHE A 266 -7.77 -12.24 -23.01
N ASP A 267 -7.48 -11.02 -23.37
CA ASP A 267 -6.24 -10.62 -24.06
C ASP A 267 -5.17 -10.13 -23.06
N PHE A 268 -5.28 -10.55 -21.78
CA PHE A 268 -4.27 -10.20 -20.79
C PHE A 268 -3.22 -11.28 -20.69
N THR A 269 -2.16 -11.14 -21.48
CA THR A 269 -0.95 -11.95 -21.30
C THR A 269 -0.22 -11.41 -20.05
N PHE A 270 -0.29 -12.15 -18.96
CA PHE A 270 0.50 -11.84 -17.77
C PHE A 270 1.96 -12.25 -17.98
N ASP A 271 2.85 -11.28 -18.04
CA ASP A 271 4.29 -11.50 -18.03
C ASP A 271 4.87 -11.04 -16.69
N PRO A 272 5.31 -11.95 -15.81
CA PRO A 272 5.88 -11.60 -14.53
C PRO A 272 7.15 -10.74 -14.65
N TYR A 273 7.85 -10.76 -15.78
CA TYR A 273 9.06 -9.95 -16.00
C TYR A 273 8.77 -8.48 -16.29
N LEU A 274 7.56 -8.14 -16.73
CA LEU A 274 7.14 -6.77 -17.01
C LEU A 274 6.52 -6.07 -15.80
N THR A 275 6.36 -6.77 -14.67
CA THR A 275 5.74 -6.24 -13.46
C THR A 275 6.65 -5.25 -12.72
N ASP A 276 6.03 -4.38 -11.91
CA ASP A 276 6.75 -3.45 -11.04
C ASP A 276 7.59 -4.18 -9.99
N GLU A 277 7.18 -5.36 -9.55
CA GLU A 277 7.98 -6.23 -8.67
C GLU A 277 9.30 -6.64 -9.34
N SER A 278 9.28 -7.02 -10.62
CA SER A 278 10.49 -7.33 -11.39
C SER A 278 11.42 -6.12 -11.47
N ARG A 279 10.87 -4.96 -11.82
CA ARG A 279 11.60 -3.69 -11.94
C ARG A 279 12.24 -3.26 -10.62
N TYR A 280 11.54 -3.47 -9.49
CA TYR A 280 12.07 -3.18 -8.16
C TYR A 280 13.36 -3.96 -7.89
N TYR A 281 13.38 -5.28 -8.15
CA TYR A 281 14.57 -6.09 -7.98
C TYR A 281 15.69 -5.72 -8.97
N ASP A 282 15.36 -5.37 -10.21
CA ASP A 282 16.37 -4.93 -11.19
C ASP A 282 17.10 -3.67 -10.74
N LEU A 283 16.38 -2.71 -10.17
CA LEU A 283 16.97 -1.49 -9.60
C LEU A 283 17.85 -1.81 -8.38
N GLU A 284 17.44 -2.74 -7.51
CA GLU A 284 18.23 -3.19 -6.35
C GLU A 284 19.53 -3.87 -6.78
N ILE A 285 19.46 -4.75 -7.77
CA ILE A 285 20.62 -5.42 -8.35
C ILE A 285 21.58 -4.40 -8.99
N ASP A 286 21.07 -3.41 -9.74
CA ASP A 286 21.88 -2.38 -10.38
C ASP A 286 22.55 -1.47 -9.34
N LYS A 287 21.87 -1.13 -8.27
CA LYS A 287 22.42 -0.43 -7.10
C LYS A 287 23.59 -1.21 -6.53
N LYS A 288 23.44 -2.51 -6.26
CA LYS A 288 24.52 -3.36 -5.74
C LYS A 288 25.68 -3.54 -6.70
N LYS A 289 25.45 -3.60 -8.02
CA LYS A 289 26.51 -3.55 -9.03
C LYS A 289 27.30 -2.23 -8.99
N SER A 290 26.62 -1.13 -8.73
CA SER A 290 27.26 0.18 -8.58
C SER A 290 28.09 0.28 -7.30
N GLU A 291 27.60 -0.29 -6.17
CA GLU A 291 28.38 -0.42 -4.93
C GLU A 291 29.64 -1.27 -5.14
N LEU A 292 29.54 -2.40 -5.85
CA LEU A 292 30.70 -3.22 -6.20
C LEU A 292 31.70 -2.45 -7.06
N SER A 293 31.22 -1.60 -7.98
CA SER A 293 32.08 -0.73 -8.80
C SER A 293 32.80 0.32 -7.94
N ILE A 294 32.14 0.90 -6.93
CA ILE A 294 32.76 1.82 -5.97
C ILE A 294 33.87 1.12 -5.20
N LEU A 295 33.61 -0.08 -4.65
CA LEU A 295 34.62 -0.86 -3.91
C LEU A 295 35.86 -1.16 -4.77
N LYS A 296 35.70 -1.44 -6.07
CA LYS A 296 36.83 -1.60 -7.00
C LYS A 296 37.63 -0.31 -7.19
N ARG A 297 36.94 0.83 -7.29
CA ARG A 297 37.55 2.15 -7.53
C ARG A 297 38.24 2.73 -6.29
N GLN A 298 37.82 2.32 -5.08
CA GLN A 298 38.49 2.68 -3.83
C GLN A 298 39.90 2.13 -3.69
N LEU A 299 40.32 1.22 -4.59
CA LEU A 299 41.72 0.74 -4.68
C LEU A 299 42.67 1.73 -5.36
N PHE A 300 42.16 2.81 -5.94
CA PHE A 300 42.99 3.86 -6.56
C PHE A 300 43.28 4.98 -5.57
N PRO A 301 44.42 5.73 -5.73
CA PRO A 301 44.72 6.87 -4.88
C PRO A 301 43.68 7.99 -5.06
N SER A 302 43.21 8.56 -3.97
CA SER A 302 42.34 9.74 -4.01
C SER A 302 43.18 11.04 -4.01
N PHE A 303 42.68 12.07 -4.69
CA PHE A 303 43.32 13.39 -4.74
C PHE A 303 42.32 14.44 -4.27
N ARG A 304 42.80 15.26 -3.29
CA ARG A 304 41.98 16.32 -2.71
C ARG A 304 42.74 17.63 -2.77
N PHE A 305 42.10 18.64 -3.34
CA PHE A 305 42.52 20.02 -3.23
C PHE A 305 42.03 20.60 -1.90
N TYR A 306 42.89 21.37 -1.25
CA TYR A 306 42.51 22.12 -0.07
C TYR A 306 43.20 23.48 -0.04
N THR A 307 42.49 24.47 0.47
CA THR A 307 43.06 25.75 0.81
C THR A 307 42.53 26.19 2.16
N GLY A 308 43.40 26.75 2.98
CA GLY A 308 43.04 27.17 4.31
C GLY A 308 43.61 28.57 4.58
N TYR A 309 42.77 29.46 5.07
CA TYR A 309 43.20 30.75 5.62
C TYR A 309 42.96 30.71 7.13
N SER A 310 44.05 30.95 7.88
CA SER A 310 43.99 30.99 9.32
C SER A 310 44.41 32.30 9.91
N LEU A 311 43.68 32.77 10.88
CA LEU A 311 44.02 33.85 11.78
C LEU A 311 44.29 33.26 13.14
N TYR A 312 45.43 33.59 13.75
CA TYR A 312 45.73 33.08 15.07
C TYR A 312 46.39 34.11 15.95
N GLY A 313 46.10 34.00 17.25
CA GLY A 313 46.72 34.78 18.30
C GLY A 313 47.15 33.86 19.41
N GLN A 314 48.19 34.25 20.12
CA GLN A 314 48.68 33.51 21.29
C GLN A 314 49.18 34.44 22.37
N ASN A 315 48.93 34.10 23.63
CA ASN A 315 49.44 34.84 24.77
C ASN A 315 49.68 33.90 25.95
N PRO A 316 50.86 33.91 26.57
CA PRO A 316 51.15 33.01 27.69
C PRO A 316 50.36 33.29 28.97
N ASN A 317 49.88 34.52 29.16
CA ASN A 317 49.42 35.01 30.44
C ASN A 317 47.95 35.40 30.50
N ASN A 318 47.37 35.77 29.34
CA ASN A 318 46.04 36.37 29.32
C ASN A 318 45.22 35.98 28.07
N TYR A 319 44.06 35.42 28.31
CA TYR A 319 43.09 35.05 27.27
C TYR A 319 42.64 36.26 26.42
N TYR A 320 42.32 37.39 27.04
CA TYR A 320 41.89 38.57 26.30
C TYR A 320 42.97 39.09 25.34
N SER A 321 44.22 39.02 25.77
CA SER A 321 45.34 39.42 24.93
C SER A 321 45.57 38.44 23.76
N SER A 322 45.26 37.16 23.92
CA SER A 322 45.35 36.19 22.83
C SER A 322 44.29 36.47 21.77
N VAL A 323 43.05 36.77 22.18
CA VAL A 323 41.95 37.17 21.26
C VAL A 323 42.21 38.49 20.58
N GLN A 324 42.67 39.54 21.33
CA GLN A 324 42.99 40.85 20.75
C GLN A 324 44.18 40.83 19.77
N ASN A 325 45.15 39.93 20.01
CA ASN A 325 46.34 39.75 19.18
C ASN A 325 46.11 38.75 18.02
N ILE A 326 44.88 38.46 17.62
CA ILE A 326 44.59 37.67 16.41
C ILE A 326 45.05 38.50 15.18
N GLY A 327 46.33 38.60 14.97
CA GLY A 327 46.98 39.35 13.89
C GLY A 327 47.87 38.53 12.99
N GLN A 328 48.19 37.30 13.46
CA GLN A 328 49.02 36.41 12.66
C GLN A 328 48.15 35.72 11.61
N ARG A 329 48.65 35.65 10.38
CA ARG A 329 47.90 35.16 9.22
C ARG A 329 48.69 34.08 8.53
N SER A 330 47.99 33.01 8.13
CA SER A 330 48.59 31.96 7.31
C SER A 330 47.65 31.58 6.18
N LEU A 331 48.18 31.41 4.99
CA LEU A 331 47.47 30.87 3.83
C LEU A 331 48.16 29.56 3.43
N VAL A 332 47.38 28.49 3.36
CA VAL A 332 47.85 27.18 2.91
C VAL A 332 47.06 26.81 1.66
N ILE A 333 47.75 26.44 0.59
CA ILE A 333 47.17 25.92 -0.63
C ILE A 333 47.89 24.63 -0.94
N GLY A 334 47.15 23.54 -1.13
CA GLY A 334 47.75 22.23 -1.33
C GLY A 334 46.89 21.24 -2.04
N VAL A 335 47.53 20.16 -2.47
CA VAL A 335 46.87 18.94 -2.95
C VAL A 335 47.39 17.79 -2.07
N SER A 336 46.48 17.05 -1.50
CA SER A 336 46.78 15.81 -0.77
C SER A 336 46.43 14.61 -1.63
N SER A 337 47.33 13.60 -1.62
CA SER A 337 47.03 12.29 -2.21
C SER A 337 47.07 11.24 -1.11
N GLN A 338 46.06 10.39 -1.10
CA GLN A 338 45.97 9.27 -0.16
C GLN A 338 45.81 7.96 -0.91
N TYR A 339 46.69 7.00 -0.60
CA TYR A 339 46.60 5.64 -1.15
C TYR A 339 46.78 4.63 -0.04
N VAL A 340 45.82 3.67 0.01
CA VAL A 340 45.84 2.61 1.02
C VAL A 340 46.49 1.37 0.41
N PHE A 341 47.75 1.12 0.76
CA PHE A 341 48.50 -0.04 0.25
C PHE A 341 47.99 -1.38 0.79
N PHE A 342 47.53 -1.40 2.02
CA PHE A 342 47.05 -2.61 2.69
C PHE A 342 45.97 -2.26 3.70
N ASP A 343 44.82 -2.91 3.57
CA ASP A 343 43.62 -2.70 4.41
C ASP A 343 43.23 -3.96 5.22
N GLY A 344 44.13 -4.94 5.36
CA GLY A 344 43.86 -6.21 6.00
C GLY A 344 42.88 -7.11 5.22
N PHE A 345 42.85 -7.00 3.88
CA PHE A 345 41.92 -7.70 2.98
C PHE A 345 40.43 -7.28 3.09
N LYS A 346 40.14 -6.21 3.82
CA LYS A 346 38.78 -5.70 4.04
C LYS A 346 38.05 -5.43 2.73
N ASN A 347 38.68 -4.74 1.78
CA ASN A 347 38.07 -4.44 0.50
C ASN A 347 37.76 -5.70 -0.32
N ARG A 348 38.67 -6.71 -0.26
CA ARG A 348 38.45 -8.01 -0.92
C ARG A 348 37.21 -8.72 -0.35
N ALA A 349 37.09 -8.80 0.99
CA ALA A 349 35.96 -9.41 1.67
C ALA A 349 34.65 -8.66 1.37
N ASN A 350 34.67 -7.31 1.37
CA ASN A 350 33.48 -6.50 1.03
C ASN A 350 33.02 -6.73 -0.42
N ARG A 351 33.96 -6.86 -1.37
CA ARG A 351 33.60 -7.17 -2.77
C ARG A 351 33.02 -8.56 -2.92
N GLU A 352 33.53 -9.53 -2.20
CA GLU A 352 32.99 -10.89 -2.20
C GLU A 352 31.59 -10.91 -1.58
N LYS A 353 31.39 -10.25 -0.44
CA LYS A 353 30.09 -10.04 0.19
C LYS A 353 29.09 -9.43 -0.79
N THR A 354 29.44 -8.32 -1.45
CA THR A 354 28.54 -7.65 -2.40
C THR A 354 28.19 -8.53 -3.60
N LYS A 355 29.12 -9.38 -4.07
CA LYS A 355 28.80 -10.35 -5.13
C LYS A 355 27.78 -11.38 -4.67
N LEU A 356 27.92 -11.91 -3.45
CA LEU A 356 26.95 -12.85 -2.88
C LEU A 356 25.59 -12.19 -2.65
N GLU A 357 25.56 -10.91 -2.24
CA GLU A 357 24.33 -10.13 -2.12
C GLU A 357 23.62 -9.98 -3.48
N ILE A 358 24.37 -9.75 -4.57
CA ILE A 358 23.82 -9.71 -5.94
C ILE A 358 23.21 -11.06 -6.32
N GLN A 359 23.90 -12.17 -6.07
CA GLN A 359 23.38 -13.51 -6.33
C GLN A 359 22.11 -13.80 -5.52
N LYS A 360 22.11 -13.41 -4.23
CA LYS A 360 20.93 -13.53 -3.37
C LYS A 360 19.74 -12.77 -3.93
N LEU A 361 19.92 -11.52 -4.35
CA LEU A 361 18.87 -10.70 -4.94
C LEU A 361 18.33 -11.29 -6.27
N GLN A 362 19.19 -11.91 -7.08
CA GLN A 362 18.76 -12.61 -8.27
C GLN A 362 17.83 -13.79 -7.96
N LEU A 363 18.20 -14.60 -6.95
CA LEU A 363 17.36 -15.71 -6.49
C LEU A 363 16.04 -15.23 -5.85
N GLU A 364 16.08 -14.13 -5.09
CA GLU A 364 14.88 -13.51 -4.52
C GLU A 364 13.95 -12.99 -5.63
N LYS A 365 14.50 -12.39 -6.68
CA LYS A 365 13.74 -12.00 -7.88
C LYS A 365 13.05 -13.20 -8.52
N GLU A 366 13.80 -14.26 -8.85
CA GLU A 366 13.26 -15.47 -9.46
C GLU A 366 12.17 -16.10 -8.61
N LYS A 367 12.39 -16.20 -7.29
CA LYS A 367 11.39 -16.68 -6.34
C LYS A 367 10.12 -15.84 -6.42
N LYS A 368 10.24 -14.51 -6.35
CA LYS A 368 9.08 -13.60 -6.37
C LYS A 368 8.30 -13.69 -7.68
N LEU A 369 9.01 -13.77 -8.82
CA LEU A 369 8.36 -13.91 -10.12
C LEU A 369 7.60 -15.25 -10.24
N SER A 370 8.18 -16.34 -9.73
CA SER A 370 7.52 -17.64 -9.69
C SER A 370 6.29 -17.65 -8.78
N GLU A 371 6.34 -16.93 -7.64
CA GLU A 371 5.18 -16.75 -6.75
C GLU A 371 4.06 -15.97 -7.45
N LEU A 372 4.39 -14.88 -8.16
CA LEU A 372 3.42 -14.08 -8.91
C LEU A 372 2.77 -14.89 -10.05
N GLU A 373 3.58 -15.63 -10.81
CA GLU A 373 3.09 -16.51 -11.87
C GLU A 373 2.15 -17.59 -11.31
N SER A 374 2.53 -18.20 -10.19
CA SER A 374 1.69 -19.20 -9.52
C SER A 374 0.37 -18.59 -9.00
N LYS A 375 0.43 -17.40 -8.44
CA LYS A 375 -0.76 -16.69 -7.95
C LYS A 375 -1.70 -16.38 -9.13
N TYR A 376 -1.19 -15.83 -10.20
CA TYR A 376 -1.98 -15.51 -11.40
C TYR A 376 -2.61 -16.78 -12.02
N LYS A 377 -1.84 -17.86 -12.17
CA LYS A 377 -2.37 -19.15 -12.67
C LYS A 377 -3.47 -19.73 -11.78
N LYS A 378 -3.36 -19.57 -10.45
CA LYS A 378 -4.43 -19.98 -9.51
C LYS A 378 -5.67 -19.13 -9.69
N SER A 379 -5.53 -17.82 -9.77
CA SER A 379 -6.65 -16.90 -9.98
C SER A 379 -7.36 -17.20 -11.30
N PHE A 380 -6.60 -17.46 -12.37
CA PHE A 380 -7.16 -17.85 -13.67
C PHE A 380 -7.96 -19.17 -13.61
N LYS A 381 -7.43 -20.21 -12.95
CA LYS A 381 -8.17 -21.48 -12.75
C LYS A 381 -9.42 -21.29 -11.91
N THR A 382 -9.36 -20.42 -10.90
CA THR A 382 -10.54 -20.09 -10.08
C THR A 382 -11.60 -19.40 -10.92
N TYR A 383 -11.20 -18.49 -11.82
CA TYR A 383 -12.09 -17.85 -12.77
C TYR A 383 -12.77 -18.88 -13.71
N GLU A 384 -12.01 -19.81 -14.26
CA GLU A 384 -12.57 -20.90 -15.10
C GLU A 384 -13.60 -21.72 -14.32
N SER A 385 -13.26 -22.09 -13.08
CA SER A 385 -14.19 -22.85 -12.21
C SER A 385 -15.48 -22.09 -11.91
N TYR A 386 -15.40 -20.78 -11.62
CA TYR A 386 -16.59 -19.97 -11.39
C TYR A 386 -17.47 -19.82 -12.65
N ASN A 387 -16.89 -19.81 -13.84
CA ASN A 387 -17.66 -19.79 -15.07
C ASN A 387 -18.37 -21.12 -15.36
N GLU A 388 -17.75 -22.26 -15.02
CA GLU A 388 -18.41 -23.56 -15.09
C GLU A 388 -19.57 -23.65 -14.07
N GLU A 389 -19.34 -23.17 -12.84
CA GLU A 389 -20.35 -23.10 -11.81
C GLU A 389 -21.52 -22.17 -12.20
N LEU A 390 -21.24 -21.04 -12.89
CA LEU A 390 -22.26 -20.12 -13.38
C LEU A 390 -23.25 -20.80 -14.33
N THR A 391 -22.76 -21.66 -15.22
CA THR A 391 -23.62 -22.41 -16.16
C THR A 391 -24.51 -23.38 -15.40
N THR A 392 -23.93 -24.11 -14.45
CA THR A 392 -24.66 -25.04 -13.58
C THR A 392 -25.73 -24.34 -12.73
N ASN A 393 -25.40 -23.21 -12.12
CA ASN A 393 -26.33 -22.42 -11.30
C ASN A 393 -27.48 -21.84 -12.13
N LYS A 394 -27.23 -21.45 -13.40
CA LYS A 394 -28.29 -21.01 -14.32
C LYS A 394 -29.27 -22.15 -14.65
N ASP A 395 -28.75 -23.33 -14.94
CA ASP A 395 -29.59 -24.50 -15.26
C ASP A 395 -30.42 -24.94 -14.01
N LEU A 396 -29.79 -24.91 -12.82
CA LEU A 396 -30.51 -25.18 -11.56
C LEU A 396 -31.60 -24.14 -11.31
N LEU A 397 -31.33 -22.86 -11.50
CA LEU A 397 -32.30 -21.78 -11.33
C LEU A 397 -33.48 -21.94 -12.30
N ALA A 398 -33.25 -22.32 -13.54
CA ALA A 398 -34.31 -22.60 -14.52
C ALA A 398 -35.17 -23.78 -14.06
N THR A 399 -34.56 -24.85 -13.59
CA THR A 399 -35.26 -26.03 -13.08
C THR A 399 -36.12 -25.71 -11.84
N VAL A 400 -35.59 -24.90 -10.90
CA VAL A 400 -36.33 -24.47 -9.70
C VAL A 400 -37.50 -23.55 -10.07
N LYS A 401 -37.35 -22.69 -11.09
CA LYS A 401 -38.45 -21.86 -11.61
C LYS A 401 -39.56 -22.71 -12.22
N GLU A 402 -39.24 -23.70 -13.06
CA GLU A 402 -40.23 -24.64 -13.61
C GLU A 402 -40.92 -25.42 -12.50
N LYS A 403 -40.18 -25.89 -11.48
CA LYS A 403 -40.74 -26.53 -10.30
C LYS A 403 -41.72 -25.62 -9.55
N LEU A 404 -41.36 -24.35 -9.36
CA LEU A 404 -42.24 -23.38 -8.71
C LEU A 404 -43.52 -23.14 -9.50
N ASP A 405 -43.46 -23.06 -10.82
CA ASP A 405 -44.64 -22.91 -11.67
C ASP A 405 -45.54 -24.14 -11.59
N ALA A 406 -44.98 -25.34 -11.58
CA ALA A 406 -45.74 -26.58 -11.40
C ALA A 406 -46.43 -26.64 -10.00
N VAL A 407 -45.65 -26.28 -8.96
CA VAL A 407 -46.15 -26.24 -7.57
C VAL A 407 -47.24 -25.17 -7.41
N ASN A 408 -47.13 -24.01 -8.06
CA ASN A 408 -48.15 -22.96 -8.07
C ASN A 408 -49.48 -23.46 -8.69
N ARG A 409 -49.41 -24.17 -9.84
CA ARG A 409 -50.60 -24.77 -10.49
C ARG A 409 -51.27 -25.81 -9.63
N LEU A 410 -50.49 -26.69 -8.99
CA LEU A 410 -51.02 -27.74 -8.10
C LEU A 410 -51.63 -27.13 -6.83
N ASN A 411 -50.99 -26.10 -6.25
CA ASN A 411 -51.56 -25.41 -5.08
C ASN A 411 -52.85 -24.67 -5.39
N SER A 412 -52.94 -24.02 -6.58
CA SER A 412 -54.17 -23.36 -7.04
C SER A 412 -55.36 -24.35 -7.14
N ASN A 413 -55.08 -25.59 -7.53
CA ASN A 413 -56.04 -26.67 -7.63
C ASN A 413 -56.24 -27.40 -6.28
N LYS A 414 -55.61 -26.93 -5.19
CA LYS A 414 -55.66 -27.55 -3.85
C LYS A 414 -55.17 -29.02 -3.79
N LEU A 415 -54.26 -29.38 -4.69
CA LEU A 415 -53.69 -30.72 -4.80
C LEU A 415 -52.45 -30.93 -3.92
N ILE A 416 -51.84 -29.81 -3.46
CA ILE A 416 -50.67 -29.83 -2.56
C ILE A 416 -50.87 -28.84 -1.41
N GLU A 417 -50.07 -29.03 -0.35
CA GLU A 417 -50.08 -28.14 0.80
C GLU A 417 -49.41 -26.81 0.51
N GLN A 418 -49.94 -25.74 1.12
CA GLN A 418 -49.32 -24.40 1.02
C GLN A 418 -47.84 -24.36 1.50
N ASN A 419 -47.46 -25.25 2.41
CA ASN A 419 -46.11 -25.35 2.92
C ASN A 419 -45.12 -25.80 1.85
N GLU A 420 -45.54 -26.63 0.90
CA GLU A 420 -44.70 -27.05 -0.24
C GLU A 420 -44.42 -25.88 -1.17
N LEU A 421 -45.43 -25.04 -1.41
CA LEU A 421 -45.21 -23.79 -2.17
C LEU A 421 -44.23 -22.85 -1.48
N LEU A 422 -44.37 -22.66 -0.15
CA LEU A 422 -43.44 -21.79 0.60
C LEU A 422 -42.02 -22.35 0.63
N SER A 423 -41.89 -23.70 0.73
CA SER A 423 -40.59 -24.36 0.65
C SER A 423 -39.92 -24.18 -0.70
N THR A 424 -40.67 -24.34 -1.80
CA THR A 424 -40.12 -24.11 -3.16
C THR A 424 -39.76 -22.66 -3.41
N LYS A 425 -40.51 -21.70 -2.83
CA LYS A 425 -40.10 -20.27 -2.86
C LYS A 425 -38.81 -20.03 -2.10
N ALA A 426 -38.61 -20.63 -0.94
CA ALA A 426 -37.34 -20.50 -0.20
C ALA A 426 -36.18 -21.14 -0.97
N GLU A 427 -36.42 -22.26 -1.67
CA GLU A 427 -35.44 -22.89 -2.57
C GLU A 427 -35.07 -21.96 -3.74
N LEU A 428 -36.04 -21.29 -4.34
CA LEU A 428 -35.80 -20.32 -5.39
C LEU A 428 -34.90 -19.15 -4.92
N LEU A 429 -35.26 -18.54 -3.76
CA LEU A 429 -34.46 -17.46 -3.19
C LEU A 429 -33.02 -17.87 -2.89
N ASN A 430 -32.83 -19.07 -2.37
CA ASN A 430 -31.47 -19.58 -2.15
C ASN A 430 -30.71 -19.81 -3.46
N GLN A 431 -31.40 -20.30 -4.52
CA GLN A 431 -30.74 -20.51 -5.81
C GLN A 431 -30.40 -19.18 -6.52
N GLU A 432 -31.26 -18.17 -6.39
CA GLU A 432 -30.96 -16.80 -6.87
C GLU A 432 -29.77 -16.21 -6.12
N TYR A 433 -29.70 -16.42 -4.81
CA TYR A 433 -28.55 -16.00 -4.00
C TYR A 433 -27.25 -16.68 -4.44
N GLU A 434 -27.22 -17.99 -4.66
CA GLU A 434 -26.03 -18.71 -5.13
C GLU A 434 -25.56 -18.20 -6.50
N LEU A 435 -26.50 -17.89 -7.41
CA LEU A 435 -26.19 -17.31 -8.70
C LEU A 435 -25.54 -15.91 -8.55
N GLU A 436 -26.11 -15.06 -7.69
CA GLU A 436 -25.55 -13.72 -7.41
C GLU A 436 -24.17 -13.80 -6.78
N GLN A 437 -23.95 -14.70 -5.81
CA GLN A 437 -22.63 -14.92 -5.21
C GLN A 437 -21.59 -15.36 -6.25
N ASN A 438 -21.99 -16.21 -7.17
CA ASN A 438 -21.12 -16.66 -8.25
C ASN A 438 -20.72 -15.50 -9.19
N ILE A 439 -21.68 -14.63 -9.54
CA ILE A 439 -21.41 -13.44 -10.35
C ILE A 439 -20.46 -12.47 -9.63
N ILE A 440 -20.65 -12.22 -8.34
CA ILE A 440 -19.77 -11.39 -7.52
C ILE A 440 -18.36 -11.98 -7.49
N ASN A 441 -18.23 -13.30 -7.36
CA ASN A 441 -16.94 -13.98 -7.36
C ASN A 441 -16.22 -13.85 -8.71
N ILE A 442 -16.93 -13.99 -9.82
CA ILE A 442 -16.39 -13.84 -11.18
C ILE A 442 -15.88 -12.41 -11.37
N THR A 443 -16.70 -11.40 -11.08
CA THR A 443 -16.34 -9.99 -11.30
C THR A 443 -15.19 -9.55 -10.40
N SER A 444 -15.18 -9.98 -9.13
CA SER A 444 -14.08 -9.72 -8.21
C SER A 444 -12.77 -10.39 -8.64
N ASN A 445 -12.83 -11.64 -9.10
CA ASN A 445 -11.65 -12.36 -9.55
C ASN A 445 -11.08 -11.75 -10.85
N LEU A 446 -11.94 -11.30 -11.76
CA LEU A 446 -11.53 -10.56 -12.95
C LEU A 446 -10.80 -9.27 -12.62
N GLU A 447 -11.36 -8.49 -11.70
CA GLU A 447 -10.74 -7.23 -11.26
C GLU A 447 -9.40 -7.49 -10.53
N GLU A 448 -9.33 -8.57 -9.71
CA GLU A 448 -8.05 -9.00 -9.11
C GLU A 448 -7.00 -9.28 -10.18
N MET A 449 -7.36 -10.02 -11.24
CA MET A 449 -6.44 -10.34 -12.33
C MET A 449 -6.01 -9.10 -13.12
N LYS A 450 -6.90 -8.12 -13.36
CA LYS A 450 -6.55 -6.82 -13.98
C LYS A 450 -5.55 -6.06 -13.11
N ILE A 451 -5.81 -5.92 -11.82
CA ILE A 451 -4.89 -5.26 -10.88
C ILE A 451 -3.54 -5.98 -10.85
N MET A 452 -3.52 -7.32 -10.87
CA MET A 452 -2.29 -8.10 -10.85
C MET A 452 -1.46 -7.93 -12.13
N SER A 453 -2.11 -7.82 -13.30
CA SER A 453 -1.44 -7.65 -14.59
C SER A 453 -0.97 -6.22 -14.85
N GLY A 454 -1.42 -5.23 -14.07
CA GLY A 454 -1.15 -3.82 -14.31
C GLY A 454 -1.95 -3.24 -15.49
N ALA A 455 -2.95 -3.97 -16.02
CA ALA A 455 -3.81 -3.51 -17.10
C ALA A 455 -4.77 -2.38 -16.66
N ASP A 456 -4.81 -2.10 -15.37
CA ASP A 456 -5.61 -1.07 -14.71
C ASP A 456 -4.97 0.35 -14.81
N GLU A 457 -3.75 0.46 -15.36
CA GLU A 457 -3.01 1.74 -15.54
C GLU A 457 -3.12 2.28 -16.99
N LEU A 458 -3.79 1.58 -17.89
CA LEU A 458 -4.07 2.00 -19.26
C LEU A 458 -5.49 2.57 -19.37
#